data_bdd4ef48d0f3d2f4ed2e5b7fbf6d1f54
#
_entry.id   bdd4ef48d0f3d2f4ed2e5b7fbf6d1f54
#
_cell.length_a   1.000
_cell.length_b   1.000
_cell.length_c   1.000
_cell.angle_alpha   90.00
_cell.angle_beta   90.00
_cell.angle_gamma   90.00
#
_symmetry.space_group_name_H-M   'P 1'
#
loop_
_entity.id
_entity.type
_entity.pdbx_description
1 polymer ?
#
loop_
_entity_poly.entity_id
_entity_poly.type
_entity_poly.pdbx_seq_one_letter_code
_entity_poly.pdbx_strand_id
1 'polypeptide(L)'
;QRQMCIRDRLKTIVEGIQEKKGKKITTVDLSKIESAATSHFIICEGQSTTQVMAIADSIREYVLQNTGIKPFGYDGYQNGQWIVIDYGSILAHIFLPEYRNYYKLEQLWNDAKLAEIPDVE
;
A
#
# COMPACT_ATOMS: atom_id res chain seq x y z
N GLN A 1 22.04 -12.31 -1.73
CA GLN A 1 20.86 -11.67 -1.18
C GLN A 1 19.59 -12.33 -1.71
N ARG A 2 18.70 -12.70 -0.81
CA ARG A 2 17.51 -13.42 -1.20
C ARG A 2 16.46 -12.53 -1.78
N GLN A 3 15.82 -13.01 -2.84
CA GLN A 3 14.58 -12.41 -3.29
C GLN A 3 13.46 -12.87 -2.38
N MET A 4 12.69 -11.92 -1.89
CA MET A 4 11.48 -12.25 -1.15
C MET A 4 10.35 -12.51 -2.12
N CYS A 5 9.50 -13.49 -1.80
CA CYS A 5 8.32 -13.72 -2.62
C CYS A 5 7.33 -12.56 -2.42
N ILE A 6 6.39 -12.45 -3.34
CA ILE A 6 5.42 -11.36 -3.32
C ILE A 6 4.58 -11.37 -2.04
N ARG A 7 4.26 -12.56 -1.54
CA ARG A 7 3.47 -12.69 -0.32
C ARG A 7 4.20 -12.11 0.87
N ASP A 8 5.51 -12.35 0.99
CA ASP A 8 6.31 -11.83 2.09
C ASP A 8 6.44 -10.33 2.01
N ARG A 9 6.58 -9.78 0.81
CA ARG A 9 6.62 -8.33 0.62
C ARG A 9 5.30 -7.68 1.01
N LEU A 10 4.17 -8.27 0.60
CA LEU A 10 2.86 -7.78 0.97
C LEU A 10 2.71 -7.76 2.49
N LYS A 11 3.10 -8.86 3.14
CA LYS A 11 3.02 -8.96 4.58
C LYS A 11 3.86 -7.87 5.27
N THR A 12 5.08 -7.65 4.79
CA THR A 12 5.96 -6.64 5.37
C THR A 12 5.37 -5.24 5.23
N ILE A 13 4.80 -4.93 4.07
CA ILE A 13 4.16 -3.63 3.86
C ILE A 13 2.96 -3.46 4.78
N VAL A 14 2.13 -4.51 4.90
CA VAL A 14 0.97 -4.48 5.80
C VAL A 14 1.42 -4.23 7.24
N GLU A 15 2.47 -4.89 7.68
CA GLU A 15 3.00 -4.69 9.04
C GLU A 15 3.46 -3.24 9.24
N GLY A 16 4.10 -2.66 8.23
CA GLY A 16 4.49 -1.26 8.29
C GLY A 16 3.28 -0.31 8.43
N ILE A 17 2.20 -0.62 7.73
CA ILE A 17 0.95 0.15 7.85
C ILE A 17 0.38 0.01 9.26
N GLN A 18 0.38 -1.20 9.79
CA GLN A 18 -0.19 -1.48 11.11
C GLN A 18 0.59 -0.81 12.24
N GLU A 19 1.88 -0.59 12.05
CA GLU A 19 2.71 0.12 13.04
C GLU A 19 2.19 1.52 13.33
N LYS A 20 1.59 2.16 12.36
CA LYS A 20 1.00 3.51 12.51
C LYS A 20 -0.51 3.47 12.46
N LYS A 21 -1.09 2.28 12.67
CA LYS A 21 -2.52 2.08 12.79
C LYS A 21 -3.32 2.54 11.57
N GLY A 22 -2.76 2.29 10.39
CA GLY A 22 -3.51 2.50 9.15
C GLY A 22 -4.76 1.63 9.14
N LYS A 23 -5.84 2.16 8.59
CA LYS A 23 -7.16 1.53 8.65
C LYS A 23 -7.59 1.02 7.28
N LYS A 24 -8.51 0.08 7.30
CA LYS A 24 -9.18 -0.45 6.11
C LYS A 24 -8.18 -0.92 5.06
N ILE A 25 -7.20 -1.70 5.50
CA ILE A 25 -6.17 -2.22 4.62
C ILE A 25 -6.80 -3.25 3.68
N THR A 26 -6.63 -3.04 2.38
CA THR A 26 -7.15 -3.94 1.35
C THR A 26 -6.01 -4.29 0.41
N THR A 27 -5.85 -5.56 0.11
CA THR A 27 -4.91 -5.98 -0.93
C THR A 27 -5.69 -6.32 -2.19
N VAL A 28 -5.16 -5.93 -3.34
CA VAL A 28 -5.77 -6.17 -4.64
C VAL A 28 -4.79 -6.99 -5.46
N ASP A 29 -5.19 -8.20 -5.83
CA ASP A 29 -4.35 -9.10 -6.62
C ASP A 29 -4.64 -8.90 -8.09
N LEU A 30 -3.71 -8.31 -8.81
CA LEU A 30 -3.81 -8.04 -10.24
C LEU A 30 -2.97 -9.00 -11.07
N SER A 31 -2.42 -10.03 -10.44
CA SER A 31 -1.43 -10.90 -11.09
C SER A 31 -1.98 -11.63 -12.31
N LYS A 32 -3.30 -11.84 -12.38
CA LYS A 32 -3.94 -12.53 -13.50
C LYS A 32 -4.51 -11.58 -14.55
N ILE A 33 -4.30 -10.29 -14.39
CA ILE A 33 -4.80 -9.28 -15.33
C ILE A 33 -3.62 -8.82 -16.17
N GLU A 34 -3.63 -9.18 -17.46
CA GLU A 34 -2.50 -8.92 -18.35
C GLU A 34 -2.24 -7.44 -18.56
N SER A 35 -3.28 -6.62 -18.54
CA SER A 35 -3.13 -5.19 -18.79
C SER A 35 -2.61 -4.42 -17.59
N ALA A 36 -2.52 -5.03 -16.42
CA ALA A 36 -2.04 -4.35 -15.23
C ALA A 36 -0.52 -4.22 -15.23
N ALA A 37 -0.03 -3.02 -14.92
CA ALA A 37 1.40 -2.75 -14.90
C ALA A 37 2.08 -3.31 -13.65
N THR A 38 1.31 -3.60 -12.62
CA THR A 38 1.82 -4.12 -11.35
C THR A 38 1.00 -5.33 -10.95
N SER A 39 1.55 -6.20 -10.13
CA SER A 39 0.85 -7.43 -9.75
C SER A 39 -0.08 -7.25 -8.56
N HIS A 40 0.19 -6.27 -7.69
CA HIS A 40 -0.63 -6.08 -6.49
C HIS A 40 -0.73 -4.62 -6.12
N PHE A 41 -1.88 -4.22 -5.59
CA PHE A 41 -2.04 -2.97 -4.86
C PHE A 41 -2.24 -3.29 -3.38
N ILE A 42 -1.75 -2.41 -2.52
CA ILE A 42 -2.16 -2.38 -1.11
C ILE A 42 -2.75 -1.00 -0.88
N ILE A 43 -3.97 -0.93 -0.38
CA ILE A 43 -4.69 0.32 -0.17
C ILE A 43 -5.04 0.42 1.30
N CYS A 44 -4.80 1.56 1.90
CA CYS A 44 -5.16 1.80 3.30
C CYS A 44 -5.54 3.26 3.49
N GLU A 45 -6.00 3.59 4.70
CA GLU A 45 -6.46 4.94 5.04
C GLU A 45 -5.76 5.45 6.29
N GLY A 46 -5.46 6.75 6.28
CA GLY A 46 -5.11 7.48 7.49
C GLY A 46 -6.17 8.52 7.76
N GLN A 47 -6.32 8.91 9.02
CA GLN A 47 -7.40 9.82 9.43
C GLN A 47 -7.04 11.30 9.24
N SER A 48 -5.78 11.60 9.01
CA SER A 48 -5.30 12.97 8.78
C SER A 48 -4.14 12.92 7.81
N THR A 49 -3.80 14.07 7.24
CA THR A 49 -2.64 14.16 6.34
C THR A 49 -1.36 13.77 7.07
N THR A 50 -1.25 14.14 8.35
CA THR A 50 -0.11 13.76 9.18
C THR A 50 -0.01 12.25 9.33
N GLN A 51 -1.14 11.58 9.58
CA GLN A 51 -1.15 10.12 9.70
C GLN A 51 -0.84 9.44 8.36
N VAL A 52 -1.39 9.97 7.27
CA VAL A 52 -1.09 9.42 5.93
C VAL A 52 0.41 9.46 5.67
N MET A 53 1.05 10.58 5.96
CA MET A 53 2.51 10.71 5.80
C MET A 53 3.26 9.77 6.74
N ALA A 54 2.80 9.65 7.99
CA ALA A 54 3.44 8.77 8.96
C ALA A 54 3.34 7.31 8.55
N ILE A 55 2.20 6.90 7.99
CA ILE A 55 2.03 5.54 7.48
C ILE A 55 2.99 5.29 6.32
N ALA A 56 3.09 6.24 5.40
CA ALA A 56 3.98 6.09 4.25
C ALA A 56 5.44 5.99 4.69
N ASP A 57 5.86 6.82 5.63
CA ASP A 57 7.22 6.76 6.17
C ASP A 57 7.47 5.44 6.88
N SER A 58 6.47 4.95 7.63
CA SER A 58 6.57 3.69 8.34
C SER A 58 6.76 2.52 7.38
N ILE A 59 5.99 2.51 6.27
CA ILE A 59 6.14 1.48 5.24
C ILE A 59 7.57 1.47 4.70
N ARG A 60 8.07 2.64 4.31
CA ARG A 60 9.39 2.74 3.70
C ARG A 60 10.48 2.28 4.68
N GLU A 61 10.38 2.71 5.93
CA GLU A 61 11.36 2.36 6.94
C GLU A 61 11.28 0.87 7.31
N TYR A 62 10.07 0.36 7.51
CA TYR A 62 9.87 -1.02 7.90
C TYR A 62 10.34 -1.99 6.81
N VAL A 63 10.02 -1.70 5.56
CA VAL A 63 10.46 -2.53 4.43
C VAL A 63 11.98 -2.49 4.31
N LEU A 64 12.57 -1.30 4.45
CA LEU A 64 14.02 -1.17 4.38
C LEU A 64 14.72 -1.98 5.48
N GLN A 65 14.24 -1.88 6.72
CA GLN A 65 14.84 -2.56 7.85
C GLN A 65 14.72 -4.08 7.75
N ASN A 66 13.59 -4.57 7.24
CA ASN A 66 13.32 -6.01 7.21
C ASN A 66 13.76 -6.71 5.94
N THR A 67 13.90 -5.98 4.84
CA THR A 67 14.22 -6.61 3.55
C THR A 67 15.42 -5.97 2.84
N GLY A 68 15.83 -4.77 3.24
CA GLY A 68 16.86 -4.03 2.54
C GLY A 68 16.38 -3.39 1.24
N ILE A 69 15.09 -3.46 0.93
CA ILE A 69 14.55 -2.97 -0.33
C ILE A 69 14.10 -1.52 -0.18
N LYS A 70 14.46 -0.69 -1.15
CA LYS A 70 14.00 0.69 -1.27
C LYS A 70 12.97 0.78 -2.39
N PRO A 71 11.99 1.69 -2.27
CA PRO A 71 11.04 1.85 -3.36
C PRO A 71 11.71 2.45 -4.59
N PHE A 72 11.17 2.15 -5.76
CA PHE A 72 11.61 2.78 -7.00
C PHE A 72 11.25 4.26 -7.03
N GLY A 73 10.16 4.62 -6.37
CA GLY A 73 9.74 6.01 -6.27
C GLY A 73 8.55 6.15 -5.36
N TYR A 74 8.20 7.38 -5.05
CA TYR A 74 7.00 7.68 -4.27
C TYR A 74 6.55 9.09 -4.60
N ASP A 75 5.27 9.37 -4.35
CA ASP A 75 4.69 10.67 -4.69
C ASP A 75 3.51 10.97 -3.76
N GLY A 76 3.14 12.23 -3.69
CA GLY A 76 1.96 12.66 -2.94
C GLY A 76 2.25 13.22 -1.56
N TYR A 77 3.52 13.26 -1.14
CA TYR A 77 3.88 13.73 0.20
C TYR A 77 3.53 15.20 0.43
N GLN A 78 3.54 16.01 -0.62
CA GLN A 78 3.27 17.44 -0.47
C GLN A 78 1.90 17.71 0.12
N ASN A 79 0.89 16.97 -0.32
CA ASN A 79 -0.48 17.18 0.13
C ASN A 79 -0.91 16.23 1.22
N GLY A 80 -0.33 15.02 1.26
CA GLY A 80 -0.69 14.01 2.25
C GLY A 80 -2.11 13.48 2.13
N GLN A 81 -2.72 13.61 0.95
CA GLN A 81 -4.07 13.16 0.71
C GLN A 81 -4.12 11.79 0.05
N TRP A 82 -3.14 11.52 -0.77
CA TRP A 82 -2.97 10.24 -1.46
C TRP A 82 -1.49 10.09 -1.75
N ILE A 83 -0.84 9.18 -1.02
CA ILE A 83 0.57 8.90 -1.22
C ILE A 83 0.69 7.53 -1.87
N VAL A 84 1.52 7.45 -2.91
CA VAL A 84 1.80 6.20 -3.61
C VAL A 84 3.26 5.85 -3.41
N ILE A 85 3.54 4.59 -3.06
CA ILE A 85 4.90 4.09 -2.95
C ILE A 85 5.05 2.94 -3.93
N ASP A 86 6.01 3.05 -4.85
CA ASP A 86 6.19 2.10 -5.94
C ASP A 86 7.33 1.14 -5.61
N TYR A 87 6.99 -0.13 -5.41
CA TYR A 87 7.96 -1.20 -5.21
C TYR A 87 8.08 -2.12 -6.44
N GLY A 88 7.63 -1.63 -7.60
CA GLY A 88 7.68 -2.39 -8.83
C GLY A 88 6.49 -3.31 -8.97
N SER A 89 6.56 -4.49 -8.37
CA SER A 89 5.45 -5.45 -8.43
C SER A 89 4.30 -5.08 -7.52
N ILE A 90 4.52 -4.19 -6.55
CA ILE A 90 3.51 -3.76 -5.58
C ILE A 90 3.46 -2.25 -5.54
N LEU A 91 2.26 -1.69 -5.63
CA LEU A 91 2.04 -0.27 -5.37
C LEU A 91 1.27 -0.14 -4.06
N ALA A 92 1.81 0.63 -3.13
CA ALA A 92 1.14 0.93 -1.87
C ALA A 92 0.47 2.28 -1.99
N HIS A 93 -0.82 2.33 -1.68
CA HIS A 93 -1.63 3.55 -1.75
C HIS A 93 -2.15 3.88 -0.36
N ILE A 94 -1.85 5.06 0.12
CA ILE A 94 -2.32 5.54 1.42
C ILE A 94 -3.19 6.77 1.16
N PHE A 95 -4.45 6.71 1.57
CA PHE A 95 -5.44 7.75 1.29
C PHE A 95 -5.99 8.36 2.57
N LEU A 96 -6.44 9.61 2.47
CA LEU A 96 -7.50 10.07 3.35
C LEU A 96 -8.80 9.40 2.92
N PRO A 97 -9.73 9.11 3.85
CA PRO A 97 -10.95 8.37 3.51
C PRO A 97 -11.76 8.98 2.37
N GLU A 98 -11.89 10.31 2.34
CA GLU A 98 -12.66 10.98 1.30
C GLU A 98 -12.07 10.79 -0.09
N TYR A 99 -10.75 10.75 -0.19
CA TYR A 99 -10.09 10.56 -1.47
C TYR A 99 -10.16 9.10 -1.92
N ARG A 100 -10.09 8.16 -0.98
CA ARG A 100 -10.29 6.75 -1.30
C ARG A 100 -11.69 6.51 -1.88
N ASN A 101 -12.69 7.11 -1.25
CA ASN A 101 -14.07 7.00 -1.73
C ASN A 101 -14.26 7.63 -3.10
N TYR A 102 -13.54 8.71 -3.37
CA TYR A 102 -13.63 9.41 -4.64
C TYR A 102 -13.03 8.59 -5.78
N TYR A 103 -11.81 8.07 -5.58
CA TYR A 103 -11.08 7.38 -6.63
C TYR A 103 -11.47 5.91 -6.75
N LYS A 104 -11.78 5.24 -5.66
CA LYS A 104 -12.24 3.84 -5.62
C LYS A 104 -11.36 2.91 -6.44
N LEU A 105 -10.05 2.96 -6.20
CA LEU A 105 -9.09 2.18 -6.97
C LEU A 105 -9.37 0.69 -6.93
N GLU A 106 -9.84 0.18 -5.79
CA GLU A 106 -10.14 -1.24 -5.64
C GLU A 106 -11.29 -1.70 -6.52
N GLN A 107 -12.08 -0.77 -7.07
CA GLN A 107 -13.20 -1.09 -7.94
C GLN A 107 -12.90 -0.93 -9.42
N LEU A 108 -11.71 -0.44 -9.77
CA LEU A 108 -11.32 -0.27 -11.17
C LEU A 108 -11.08 -1.60 -11.89
N TRP A 109 -10.78 -2.64 -11.15
CA TRP A 109 -10.40 -3.93 -11.71
C TRP A 109 -11.41 -4.98 -11.27
N ASN A 110 -12.43 -5.22 -12.09
CA ASN A 110 -13.54 -6.12 -11.74
C ASN A 110 -13.09 -7.56 -11.51
N ASP A 111 -12.03 -7.98 -12.20
CA ASP A 111 -11.56 -9.36 -12.13
C ASP A 111 -10.50 -9.58 -11.06
N ALA A 112 -10.11 -8.54 -10.34
CA ALA A 112 -9.09 -8.64 -9.32
C ALA A 112 -9.65 -9.28 -8.05
N LYS A 113 -8.80 -10.01 -7.34
CA LYS A 113 -9.16 -10.55 -6.03
C LYS A 113 -8.84 -9.52 -4.97
N LEU A 114 -9.83 -9.23 -4.15
CA LEU A 114 -9.70 -8.31 -3.03
C LEU A 114 -9.63 -9.08 -1.72
N ALA A 115 -8.76 -8.68 -0.82
CA ALA A 115 -8.69 -9.24 0.52
C ALA A 115 -8.58 -8.08 1.51
N GLU A 116 -9.45 -8.09 2.51
CA GLU A 116 -9.44 -7.08 3.55
C GLU A 116 -8.69 -7.61 4.76
N ILE A 117 -7.90 -6.76 5.37
CA ILE A 117 -7.11 -7.11 6.54
C ILE A 117 -7.68 -6.36 7.73
N PRO A 118 -7.99 -7.07 8.84
CA PRO A 118 -8.59 -6.41 10.01
C PRO A 118 -7.71 -5.30 10.56
N ASP A 119 -8.37 -4.24 11.04
CA ASP A 119 -7.66 -3.13 11.67
C ASP A 119 -6.99 -3.58 12.96
N VAL A 120 -5.83 -2.99 13.24
CA VAL A 120 -5.14 -3.16 14.51
C VAL A 120 -5.62 -2.08 15.46
N GLU A 121 -6.03 -2.48 16.64
CA GLU A 121 -6.51 -1.55 17.65
C GLU A 121 -5.38 -0.97 18.49
#